data_c9ff4527bc648a111624d24d496eadff
#
_entry.id   c9ff4527bc648a111624d24d496eadff
#
_cell.length_a   1.000
_cell.length_b   1.000
_cell.length_c   1.000
_cell.angle_alpha   90.00
_cell.angle_beta   90.00
_cell.angle_gamma   90.00
#
_symmetry.space_group_name_H-M   'P 1'
#
loop_
_entity.id
_entity.type
_entity.pdbx_description
1 polymer ?
#
loop_
_entity_poly.entity_id
_entity_poly.type
_entity_poly.pdbx_seq_one_letter_code
_entity_poly.pdbx_strand_id
1 'polypeptide(L)'
;MRLPFRSSLNRLSHRLRDLARNRPEEAEEYLDAHTDEWEEIAETDPGSAADILEALHEEDAADLLRDLDLDDGADVLDEMRAPAAADVIEELSIERAAELIAEMETHQAVDLLAALEEEVQGPVMAALDPEVRLAINRLIVYPDDSAGGLMTTDYASLPTGITSGEAIEALRRLHEEIGSNLTYVYVVDVQGKLAGVAPFRELVFARPHTGLDEIMLQNPVSVTVDTDREIVAELIQRYHLISLPVTDGQQHLVGIVKVDEAMEAAQV
;
A
#
# COMPACT_ATOMS: atom_id res chain seq x y z
N MET A 1 22.75 -6.17 -16.61
CA MET A 1 24.04 -6.08 -15.88
C MET A 1 23.62 -5.85 -14.44
N ARG A 2 23.59 -6.89 -13.60
CA ARG A 2 23.17 -6.78 -12.19
C ARG A 2 24.25 -6.03 -11.43
N LEU A 3 23.87 -4.90 -10.82
CA LEU A 3 24.78 -4.11 -10.02
C LEU A 3 25.25 -4.94 -8.80
N PRO A 4 26.55 -4.99 -8.49
CA PRO A 4 27.11 -5.79 -7.40
C PRO A 4 26.67 -5.28 -6.00
N PHE A 5 26.10 -4.10 -5.88
CA PHE A 5 25.62 -3.47 -4.65
C PHE A 5 24.41 -4.21 -4.03
N ARG A 6 23.39 -4.58 -4.81
CA ARG A 6 22.19 -5.28 -4.27
C ARG A 6 22.50 -6.62 -3.57
N SER A 7 23.59 -7.31 -3.93
CA SER A 7 23.93 -8.60 -3.31
C SER A 7 24.63 -8.46 -1.94
N SER A 8 25.20 -7.30 -1.63
CA SER A 8 25.78 -7.00 -0.30
C SER A 8 24.69 -6.57 0.68
N LEU A 9 23.79 -5.72 0.23
CA LEU A 9 22.70 -5.20 1.03
C LEU A 9 21.71 -6.31 1.44
N ASN A 10 21.25 -7.15 0.51
CA ASN A 10 20.42 -8.30 0.84
C ASN A 10 21.04 -9.27 1.86
N ARG A 11 22.38 -9.36 1.90
CA ARG A 11 23.07 -10.16 2.93
C ARG A 11 23.14 -9.44 4.27
N LEU A 12 23.19 -8.12 4.24
CA LEU A 12 23.19 -7.29 5.42
C LEU A 12 21.81 -7.30 6.07
N SER A 13 20.74 -7.03 5.32
CA SER A 13 19.36 -7.04 5.82
C SER A 13 19.00 -8.41 6.42
N HIS A 14 19.31 -9.52 5.75
CA HIS A 14 19.13 -10.86 6.33
C HIS A 14 19.91 -11.07 7.63
N ARG A 15 21.14 -10.59 7.71
CA ARG A 15 21.98 -10.74 8.91
C ARG A 15 21.47 -9.88 10.07
N LEU A 16 21.01 -8.66 9.78
CA LEU A 16 20.46 -7.75 10.79
C LEU A 16 19.11 -8.26 11.30
N ARG A 17 18.26 -8.78 10.45
CA ARG A 17 17.01 -9.45 10.83
C ARG A 17 17.26 -10.65 11.75
N ASP A 18 18.24 -11.50 11.44
CA ASP A 18 18.64 -12.60 12.31
C ASP A 18 19.24 -12.11 13.63
N LEU A 19 19.96 -10.99 13.60
CA LEU A 19 20.54 -10.35 14.79
C LEU A 19 19.43 -9.77 15.67
N ALA A 20 18.50 -9.01 15.12
CA ALA A 20 17.37 -8.43 15.83
C ALA A 20 16.52 -9.50 16.55
N ARG A 21 16.23 -10.61 15.87
CA ARG A 21 15.48 -11.74 16.46
C ARG A 21 16.20 -12.45 17.60
N ASN A 22 17.52 -12.52 17.58
CA ASN A 22 18.29 -13.30 18.56
C ASN A 22 18.97 -12.44 19.61
N ARG A 23 19.29 -11.20 19.31
CA ARG A 23 20.03 -10.24 20.16
C ARG A 23 19.60 -8.81 19.81
N PRO A 24 18.39 -8.39 20.21
CA PRO A 24 17.83 -7.09 19.84
C PRO A 24 18.75 -5.93 20.27
N GLU A 25 19.29 -5.94 21.49
CA GLU A 25 20.20 -4.89 21.98
C GLU A 25 21.48 -4.72 21.10
N GLU A 26 22.04 -5.83 20.56
CA GLU A 26 23.19 -5.74 19.66
C GLU A 26 22.81 -5.24 18.26
N ALA A 27 21.57 -5.50 17.83
CA ALA A 27 21.05 -5.00 16.56
C ALA A 27 20.78 -3.50 16.61
N GLU A 28 20.15 -3.03 17.69
CA GLU A 28 19.92 -1.62 17.99
C GLU A 28 21.25 -0.85 17.99
N GLU A 29 22.22 -1.26 18.85
CA GLU A 29 23.55 -0.61 18.93
C GLU A 29 24.23 -0.54 17.55
N TYR A 30 24.05 -1.57 16.71
CA TYR A 30 24.59 -1.58 15.36
C TYR A 30 23.90 -0.56 14.47
N LEU A 31 22.56 -0.51 14.47
CA LEU A 31 21.77 0.36 13.62
C LEU A 31 21.96 1.83 13.97
N ASP A 32 22.01 2.15 15.24
CA ASP A 32 22.34 3.50 15.73
C ASP A 32 23.72 4.00 15.29
N ALA A 33 24.68 3.07 15.21
CA ALA A 33 26.03 3.40 14.75
C ALA A 33 26.16 3.47 13.23
N HIS A 34 25.17 2.97 12.46
CA HIS A 34 25.20 2.82 11.01
C HIS A 34 23.88 3.27 10.37
N THR A 35 23.47 4.50 10.66
CA THR A 35 22.20 5.09 10.17
C THR A 35 22.11 5.08 8.65
N ASP A 36 23.21 5.36 7.92
CA ASP A 36 23.24 5.29 6.44
C ASP A 36 22.85 3.88 5.91
N GLU A 37 23.24 2.81 6.63
CA GLU A 37 22.91 1.43 6.24
C GLU A 37 21.46 1.10 6.57
N TRP A 38 20.92 1.67 7.65
CA TRP A 38 19.52 1.55 8.03
C TRP A 38 18.61 2.22 6.99
N GLU A 39 18.88 3.48 6.65
CA GLU A 39 18.17 4.22 5.62
C GLU A 39 18.19 3.48 4.28
N GLU A 40 19.35 2.95 3.84
CA GLU A 40 19.47 2.17 2.60
C GLU A 40 18.65 0.87 2.65
N ILE A 41 18.50 0.23 3.81
CA ILE A 41 17.65 -0.97 3.97
C ILE A 41 16.18 -0.57 3.89
N ALA A 42 15.75 0.49 4.59
CA ALA A 42 14.38 0.97 4.57
C ALA A 42 13.92 1.32 3.13
N GLU A 43 14.74 2.09 2.39
CA GLU A 43 14.47 2.47 0.99
C GLU A 43 14.40 1.27 0.02
N THR A 44 15.25 0.25 0.21
CA THR A 44 15.43 -0.79 -0.84
C THR A 44 14.77 -2.12 -0.51
N ASP A 45 14.50 -2.40 0.76
CA ASP A 45 13.95 -3.66 1.28
C ASP A 45 13.08 -3.41 2.53
N PRO A 46 11.96 -2.64 2.38
CA PRO A 46 11.11 -2.25 3.51
C PRO A 46 10.56 -3.46 4.28
N GLY A 47 10.28 -4.58 3.63
CA GLY A 47 9.86 -5.81 4.31
C GLY A 47 10.93 -6.39 5.25
N SER A 48 12.22 -6.30 4.90
CA SER A 48 13.29 -6.67 5.85
C SER A 48 13.45 -5.64 6.97
N ALA A 49 13.23 -4.35 6.69
CA ALA A 49 13.22 -3.30 7.70
C ALA A 49 12.06 -3.51 8.70
N ALA A 50 10.88 -3.82 8.23
CA ALA A 50 9.71 -4.18 9.05
C ALA A 50 10.00 -5.38 9.97
N ASP A 51 10.53 -6.48 9.42
CA ASP A 51 10.97 -7.66 10.19
C ASP A 51 11.99 -7.33 11.28
N ILE A 52 12.86 -6.31 11.07
CA ILE A 52 13.83 -5.84 12.05
C ILE A 52 13.13 -5.05 13.14
N LEU A 53 12.30 -4.06 12.80
CA LEU A 53 11.56 -3.26 13.76
C LEU A 53 10.65 -4.12 14.65
N GLU A 54 9.92 -5.08 14.07
CA GLU A 54 9.08 -6.01 14.82
C GLU A 54 9.84 -6.91 15.82
N ALA A 55 11.15 -7.03 15.65
CA ALA A 55 11.99 -7.85 16.55
C ALA A 55 12.69 -7.02 17.65
N LEU A 56 12.65 -5.70 17.59
CA LEU A 56 13.18 -4.78 18.59
C LEU A 56 12.13 -4.46 19.66
N HIS A 57 12.54 -3.74 20.70
CA HIS A 57 11.60 -3.10 21.62
C HIS A 57 10.93 -1.91 20.94
N GLU A 58 9.69 -1.63 21.28
CA GLU A 58 8.86 -0.57 20.70
C GLU A 58 9.51 0.81 20.75
N GLU A 59 10.16 1.18 21.89
CA GLU A 59 10.89 2.45 22.03
C GLU A 59 12.06 2.56 21.04
N ASP A 60 12.86 1.48 20.89
CA ASP A 60 14.04 1.43 20.01
C ASP A 60 13.62 1.43 18.53
N ALA A 61 12.55 0.69 18.21
CA ALA A 61 11.95 0.66 16.87
C ALA A 61 11.40 2.04 16.49
N ALA A 62 10.75 2.73 17.43
CA ALA A 62 10.23 4.08 17.22
C ALA A 62 11.35 5.11 16.98
N ASP A 63 12.48 4.99 17.67
CA ASP A 63 13.64 5.86 17.46
C ASP A 63 14.20 5.69 16.04
N LEU A 64 14.36 4.45 15.57
CA LEU A 64 14.81 4.15 14.20
C LEU A 64 13.82 4.62 13.14
N LEU A 65 12.51 4.48 13.37
CA LEU A 65 11.47 4.92 12.46
C LEU A 65 11.35 6.46 12.41
N ARG A 66 11.62 7.13 13.52
CA ARG A 66 11.56 8.60 13.62
C ARG A 66 12.56 9.28 12.70
N ASP A 67 13.73 8.69 12.51
CA ASP A 67 14.83 9.26 11.75
C ASP A 67 14.74 9.00 10.24
N LEU A 68 13.85 8.09 9.79
CA LEU A 68 13.60 7.85 8.37
C LEU A 68 12.86 9.00 7.70
N ASP A 69 13.05 9.14 6.38
CA ASP A 69 12.17 9.97 5.55
C ASP A 69 10.73 9.44 5.61
N LEU A 70 9.74 10.30 5.34
CA LEU A 70 8.32 9.95 5.50
C LEU A 70 7.91 8.79 4.59
N ASP A 71 8.32 8.84 3.32
CA ASP A 71 8.00 7.82 2.31
C ASP A 71 8.57 6.45 2.73
N ASP A 72 9.86 6.41 3.10
CA ASP A 72 10.54 5.17 3.53
C ASP A 72 9.94 4.62 4.84
N GLY A 73 9.60 5.52 5.77
CA GLY A 73 8.98 5.16 7.04
C GLY A 73 7.56 4.59 6.85
N ALA A 74 6.79 5.14 5.93
CA ALA A 74 5.46 4.65 5.58
C ALA A 74 5.54 3.29 4.88
N ASP A 75 6.45 3.13 3.90
CA ASP A 75 6.68 1.84 3.22
C ASP A 75 7.07 0.73 4.21
N VAL A 76 7.87 1.03 5.23
CA VAL A 76 8.23 0.07 6.29
C VAL A 76 7.01 -0.27 7.15
N LEU A 77 6.19 0.72 7.54
CA LEU A 77 4.96 0.50 8.30
C LEU A 77 3.94 -0.33 7.54
N ASP A 78 3.82 -0.12 6.21
CA ASP A 78 2.93 -0.89 5.33
C ASP A 78 3.28 -2.39 5.30
N GLU A 79 4.55 -2.74 5.51
CA GLU A 79 5.03 -4.12 5.57
C GLU A 79 4.97 -4.73 6.99
N MET A 80 4.68 -3.93 8.03
CA MET A 80 4.56 -4.40 9.41
C MET A 80 3.14 -4.96 9.68
N ARG A 81 3.06 -5.90 10.61
CA ARG A 81 1.74 -6.32 11.14
C ARG A 81 1.11 -5.17 11.93
N ALA A 82 -0.16 -4.87 11.66
CA ALA A 82 -0.86 -3.73 12.26
C ALA A 82 -0.72 -3.61 13.80
N PRO A 83 -0.80 -4.70 14.62
CA PRO A 83 -0.57 -4.58 16.06
C PRO A 83 0.87 -4.16 16.41
N ALA A 84 1.88 -4.67 15.71
CA ALA A 84 3.28 -4.30 15.98
C ALA A 84 3.58 -2.87 15.50
N ALA A 85 3.02 -2.46 14.36
CA ALA A 85 3.10 -1.08 13.90
C ALA A 85 2.42 -0.11 14.88
N ALA A 86 1.29 -0.51 15.47
CA ALA A 86 0.59 0.28 16.48
C ALA A 86 1.45 0.52 17.73
N ASP A 87 2.07 -0.55 18.27
CA ASP A 87 2.97 -0.46 19.43
C ASP A 87 4.10 0.56 19.18
N VAL A 88 4.70 0.55 17.97
CA VAL A 88 5.76 1.49 17.58
C VAL A 88 5.24 2.92 17.40
N ILE A 89 4.07 3.09 16.76
CA ILE A 89 3.46 4.41 16.54
C ILE A 89 3.06 5.08 17.84
N GLU A 90 2.66 4.32 18.86
CA GLU A 90 2.28 4.85 20.17
C GLU A 90 3.47 5.49 20.92
N GLU A 91 4.70 5.11 20.58
CA GLU A 91 5.93 5.71 21.14
C GLU A 91 6.37 7.01 20.40
N LEU A 92 5.71 7.34 19.27
CA LEU A 92 5.98 8.57 18.53
C LEU A 92 5.15 9.76 19.01
N SER A 93 5.55 10.98 18.61
CA SER A 93 4.66 12.13 18.79
C SER A 93 3.43 12.02 17.86
N ILE A 94 2.30 12.57 18.31
CA ILE A 94 1.06 12.56 17.53
C ILE A 94 1.25 13.16 16.13
N GLU A 95 2.05 14.21 16.03
CA GLU A 95 2.36 14.87 14.77
C GLU A 95 3.13 13.93 13.83
N ARG A 96 4.16 13.24 14.33
CA ARG A 96 4.96 12.32 13.52
C ARG A 96 4.17 11.07 13.13
N ALA A 97 3.38 10.53 14.03
CA ALA A 97 2.47 9.43 13.76
C ALA A 97 1.45 9.80 12.64
N ALA A 98 0.88 10.99 12.70
CA ALA A 98 -0.07 11.46 11.69
C ALA A 98 0.62 11.69 10.32
N GLU A 99 1.86 12.21 10.30
CA GLU A 99 2.63 12.39 9.06
C GLU A 99 2.91 11.04 8.39
N LEU A 100 3.38 10.04 9.14
CA LEU A 100 3.65 8.69 8.62
C LEU A 100 2.38 8.01 8.11
N ILE A 101 1.31 8.03 8.90
CA ILE A 101 0.01 7.43 8.52
C ILE A 101 -0.58 8.12 7.28
N ALA A 102 -0.29 9.40 7.06
CA ALA A 102 -0.78 10.10 5.87
C ALA A 102 -0.12 9.64 4.57
N GLU A 103 1.12 9.13 4.64
CA GLU A 103 1.86 8.61 3.48
C GLU A 103 1.62 7.10 3.25
N MET A 104 1.07 6.37 4.23
CA MET A 104 0.75 4.94 4.11
C MET A 104 -0.35 4.66 3.08
N GLU A 105 -0.39 3.44 2.56
CA GLU A 105 -1.54 2.96 1.78
C GLU A 105 -2.82 3.03 2.63
N THR A 106 -3.91 3.55 2.05
CA THR A 106 -5.11 3.91 2.83
C THR A 106 -5.69 2.75 3.64
N HIS A 107 -5.65 1.51 3.11
CA HIS A 107 -6.15 0.34 3.82
C HIS A 107 -5.24 -0.05 5.00
N GLN A 108 -3.91 0.00 4.82
CA GLN A 108 -2.95 -0.26 5.89
C GLN A 108 -3.07 0.79 7.01
N ALA A 109 -3.26 2.07 6.63
CA ALA A 109 -3.54 3.14 7.59
C ALA A 109 -4.82 2.88 8.41
N VAL A 110 -5.86 2.29 7.80
CA VAL A 110 -7.09 1.91 8.49
C VAL A 110 -6.83 0.80 9.51
N ASP A 111 -6.11 -0.26 9.11
CA ASP A 111 -5.79 -1.40 9.96
C ASP A 111 -4.89 -0.98 11.14
N LEU A 112 -3.88 -0.15 10.87
CA LEU A 112 -3.03 0.43 11.90
C LEU A 112 -3.84 1.28 12.88
N LEU A 113 -4.67 2.20 12.39
CA LEU A 113 -5.52 3.05 13.24
C LEU A 113 -6.51 2.23 14.08
N ALA A 114 -7.03 1.12 13.55
CA ALA A 114 -7.91 0.22 14.29
C ALA A 114 -7.17 -0.55 15.40
N ALA A 115 -5.86 -0.74 15.26
CA ALA A 115 -5.00 -1.39 16.25
C ALA A 115 -4.52 -0.46 17.37
N LEU A 116 -4.51 0.89 17.15
CA LEU A 116 -4.10 1.87 18.17
C LEU A 116 -5.04 1.91 19.37
N GLU A 117 -4.51 2.21 20.54
CA GLU A 117 -5.32 2.52 21.72
C GLU A 117 -6.21 3.75 21.50
N GLU A 118 -7.42 3.75 22.07
CA GLU A 118 -8.40 4.87 21.93
C GLU A 118 -7.80 6.24 22.32
N GLU A 119 -6.85 6.23 23.26
CA GLU A 119 -6.19 7.43 23.78
C GLU A 119 -5.24 8.07 22.74
N VAL A 120 -4.70 7.29 21.80
CA VAL A 120 -3.81 7.72 20.72
C VAL A 120 -4.54 7.88 19.40
N GLN A 121 -5.43 6.95 19.05
CA GLN A 121 -6.20 6.95 17.80
C GLN A 121 -6.92 8.27 17.55
N GLY A 122 -7.66 8.77 18.55
CA GLY A 122 -8.43 10.01 18.41
C GLY A 122 -7.57 11.24 18.10
N PRO A 123 -6.52 11.52 18.87
CA PRO A 123 -5.55 12.60 18.58
C PRO A 123 -4.87 12.46 17.22
N VAL A 124 -4.41 11.28 16.82
CA VAL A 124 -3.78 11.04 15.53
C VAL A 124 -4.77 11.33 14.38
N MET A 125 -5.98 10.78 14.44
CA MET A 125 -7.05 11.07 13.48
C MET A 125 -7.37 12.58 13.38
N ALA A 126 -7.29 13.31 14.48
CA ALA A 126 -7.52 14.76 14.49
C ALA A 126 -6.38 15.55 13.84
N ALA A 127 -5.15 15.03 13.89
CA ALA A 127 -3.96 15.64 13.31
C ALA A 127 -3.82 15.40 11.80
N LEU A 128 -4.47 14.35 11.26
CA LEU A 128 -4.46 14.06 9.81
C LEU A 128 -5.10 15.19 9.00
N ASP A 129 -4.58 15.39 7.79
CA ASP A 129 -5.19 16.29 6.82
C ASP A 129 -6.65 15.87 6.50
N PRO A 130 -7.56 16.85 6.25
CA PRO A 130 -8.97 16.57 6.03
C PRO A 130 -9.25 15.59 4.88
N GLU A 131 -8.42 15.58 3.83
CA GLU A 131 -8.55 14.70 2.66
C GLU A 131 -8.18 13.25 3.01
N VAL A 132 -7.05 13.04 3.67
CA VAL A 132 -6.60 11.73 4.16
C VAL A 132 -7.61 11.16 5.16
N ARG A 133 -8.01 11.95 6.14
CA ARG A 133 -9.04 11.55 7.12
C ARG A 133 -10.35 11.15 6.45
N LEU A 134 -10.75 11.83 5.37
CA LEU A 134 -11.96 11.48 4.63
C LEU A 134 -11.80 10.14 3.89
N ALA A 135 -10.63 9.87 3.31
CA ALA A 135 -10.32 8.59 2.65
C ALA A 135 -10.40 7.43 3.66
N ILE A 136 -9.71 7.56 4.79
CA ILE A 136 -9.74 6.59 5.89
C ILE A 136 -11.17 6.34 6.39
N ASN A 137 -11.95 7.39 6.64
CA ASN A 137 -13.34 7.27 7.11
C ASN A 137 -14.27 6.57 6.10
N ARG A 138 -13.91 6.53 4.82
CA ARG A 138 -14.67 5.78 3.81
C ARG A 138 -14.40 4.27 3.88
N LEU A 139 -13.21 3.87 4.30
CA LEU A 139 -12.80 2.47 4.37
C LEU A 139 -13.12 1.83 5.71
N ILE A 140 -12.93 2.53 6.81
CA ILE A 140 -13.12 2.02 8.19
C ILE A 140 -14.53 1.45 8.48
N VAL A 141 -15.48 1.69 7.60
CA VAL A 141 -16.86 1.18 7.73
C VAL A 141 -17.04 -0.24 7.20
N TYR A 142 -16.07 -0.74 6.46
CA TYR A 142 -16.12 -2.10 5.89
C TYR A 142 -15.51 -3.11 6.85
N PRO A 143 -16.07 -4.33 6.94
CA PRO A 143 -15.48 -5.41 7.73
C PRO A 143 -14.13 -5.86 7.16
N ASP A 144 -13.15 -6.16 8.00
CA ASP A 144 -11.80 -6.59 7.62
C ASP A 144 -11.78 -7.91 6.82
N ASP A 145 -12.83 -8.74 6.96
CA ASP A 145 -13.00 -10.00 6.24
C ASP A 145 -13.74 -9.85 4.90
N SER A 146 -13.90 -8.63 4.40
CA SER A 146 -14.59 -8.31 3.15
C SER A 146 -13.67 -7.68 2.12
N ALA A 147 -14.09 -7.70 0.83
CA ALA A 147 -13.39 -6.99 -0.23
C ALA A 147 -13.24 -5.48 0.05
N GLY A 148 -14.22 -4.90 0.76
CA GLY A 148 -14.17 -3.50 1.19
C GLY A 148 -13.10 -3.23 2.24
N GLY A 149 -12.85 -4.18 3.17
CA GLY A 149 -11.77 -4.10 4.15
C GLY A 149 -10.39 -4.27 3.52
N LEU A 150 -10.27 -5.20 2.57
CA LEU A 150 -9.00 -5.47 1.88
C LEU A 150 -8.64 -4.47 0.76
N MET A 151 -9.56 -3.58 0.36
CA MET A 151 -9.32 -2.72 -0.81
C MET A 151 -8.51 -1.49 -0.48
N THR A 152 -7.65 -1.09 -1.43
CA THR A 152 -7.06 0.24 -1.45
C THR A 152 -7.82 1.17 -2.39
N THR A 153 -7.77 2.47 -2.11
CA THR A 153 -8.26 3.53 -3.01
C THR A 153 -7.16 4.09 -3.91
N ASP A 154 -5.92 3.60 -3.76
CA ASP A 154 -4.74 4.07 -4.48
C ASP A 154 -4.62 3.33 -5.83
N TYR A 155 -5.41 3.78 -6.79
CA TYR A 155 -5.45 3.22 -8.14
C TYR A 155 -5.67 4.28 -9.21
N ALA A 156 -5.14 4.01 -10.41
CA ALA A 156 -5.38 4.87 -11.55
C ALA A 156 -6.73 4.60 -12.20
N SER A 157 -7.60 5.60 -12.29
CA SER A 157 -8.82 5.52 -13.07
C SER A 157 -8.91 6.62 -14.14
N LEU A 158 -9.40 6.26 -15.31
CA LEU A 158 -9.57 7.17 -16.45
C LEU A 158 -10.95 7.02 -17.07
N PRO A 159 -11.52 8.09 -17.66
CA PRO A 159 -12.83 8.01 -18.30
C PRO A 159 -12.78 7.26 -19.64
N THR A 160 -13.91 6.66 -20.03
CA THR A 160 -14.14 6.14 -21.37
C THR A 160 -14.05 7.26 -22.42
N GLY A 161 -13.80 6.88 -23.68
CA GLY A 161 -13.86 7.80 -24.83
C GLY A 161 -12.62 8.67 -25.05
N ILE A 162 -11.55 8.47 -24.27
CA ILE A 162 -10.26 9.13 -24.50
C ILE A 162 -9.32 8.24 -25.30
N THR A 163 -8.28 8.84 -25.89
CA THR A 163 -7.23 8.13 -26.62
C THR A 163 -6.11 7.68 -25.69
N SER A 164 -5.27 6.72 -26.13
CA SER A 164 -4.10 6.28 -25.36
C SER A 164 -3.09 7.41 -25.10
N GLY A 165 -2.97 8.37 -26.05
CA GLY A 165 -2.14 9.55 -25.85
C GLY A 165 -2.65 10.44 -24.73
N GLU A 166 -3.95 10.72 -24.69
CA GLU A 166 -4.60 11.47 -23.62
C GLU A 166 -4.52 10.74 -22.27
N ALA A 167 -4.70 9.40 -22.29
CA ALA A 167 -4.55 8.56 -21.10
C ALA A 167 -3.14 8.68 -20.50
N ILE A 168 -2.09 8.54 -21.31
CA ILE A 168 -0.70 8.67 -20.85
C ILE A 168 -0.42 10.08 -20.29
N GLU A 169 -0.94 11.14 -20.94
CA GLU A 169 -0.77 12.51 -20.43
C GLU A 169 -1.53 12.74 -19.11
N ALA A 170 -2.69 12.09 -18.92
CA ALA A 170 -3.41 12.12 -17.65
C ALA A 170 -2.63 11.38 -16.55
N LEU A 171 -2.11 10.19 -16.83
CA LEU A 171 -1.32 9.40 -15.88
C LEU A 171 -0.02 10.12 -15.46
N ARG A 172 0.63 10.84 -16.37
CA ARG A 172 1.81 11.66 -16.02
C ARG A 172 1.51 12.77 -15.01
N ARG A 173 0.30 13.33 -15.04
CA ARG A 173 -0.11 14.33 -14.06
C ARG A 173 -0.46 13.76 -12.71
N LEU A 174 -0.92 12.51 -12.70
CA LEU A 174 -1.29 11.77 -11.50
C LEU A 174 -0.10 10.96 -10.92
N HIS A 175 1.10 11.07 -11.50
CA HIS A 175 2.25 10.24 -11.14
C HIS A 175 2.63 10.31 -9.65
N GLU A 176 2.52 11.48 -9.05
CA GLU A 176 2.81 11.69 -7.62
C GLU A 176 1.72 11.09 -6.71
N GLU A 177 0.50 10.85 -7.25
CA GLU A 177 -0.64 10.35 -6.49
C GLU A 177 -0.86 8.83 -6.64
N ILE A 178 -0.29 8.19 -7.69
CA ILE A 178 -0.60 6.79 -8.08
C ILE A 178 0.41 5.78 -7.53
N GLY A 179 1.52 6.23 -6.93
CA GLY A 179 2.60 5.34 -6.47
C GLY A 179 3.36 4.64 -7.61
N SER A 180 4.36 3.84 -7.26
CA SER A 180 5.36 3.29 -8.20
C SER A 180 4.87 2.08 -9.02
N ASN A 181 3.77 1.41 -8.65
CA ASN A 181 3.34 0.11 -9.21
C ASN A 181 2.10 0.19 -10.11
N LEU A 182 2.12 1.06 -11.12
CA LEU A 182 1.04 1.16 -12.10
C LEU A 182 1.03 -0.03 -13.08
N THR A 183 0.30 -1.08 -12.76
CA THR A 183 0.14 -2.25 -13.64
C THR A 183 -1.10 -2.16 -14.52
N TYR A 184 -2.21 -1.69 -13.95
CA TYR A 184 -3.49 -1.53 -14.60
C TYR A 184 -4.04 -0.12 -14.46
N VAL A 185 -4.80 0.31 -15.46
CA VAL A 185 -5.61 1.52 -15.44
C VAL A 185 -7.07 1.09 -15.54
N TYR A 186 -7.88 1.50 -14.59
CA TYR A 186 -9.30 1.21 -14.56
C TYR A 186 -10.05 2.25 -15.38
N VAL A 187 -10.98 1.79 -16.20
CA VAL A 187 -11.74 2.67 -17.09
C VAL A 187 -13.16 2.77 -16.57
N VAL A 188 -13.61 3.99 -16.32
CA VAL A 188 -14.93 4.27 -15.78
C VAL A 188 -15.77 5.09 -16.77
N ASP A 189 -17.07 4.89 -16.75
CA ASP A 189 -17.98 5.71 -17.54
C ASP A 189 -18.22 7.10 -16.90
N VAL A 190 -19.03 7.91 -17.53
CA VAL A 190 -19.39 9.26 -17.07
C VAL A 190 -20.15 9.27 -15.71
N GLN A 191 -20.61 8.11 -15.26
CA GLN A 191 -21.29 7.92 -14.00
C GLN A 191 -20.35 7.34 -12.93
N GLY A 192 -19.09 7.07 -13.27
CA GLY A 192 -18.12 6.43 -12.37
C GLY A 192 -18.21 4.90 -12.29
N LYS A 193 -19.02 4.28 -13.17
CA LYS A 193 -19.16 2.81 -13.21
C LYS A 193 -17.98 2.18 -13.94
N LEU A 194 -17.55 1.03 -13.43
CA LEU A 194 -16.47 0.26 -14.03
C LEU A 194 -16.86 -0.24 -15.43
N ALA A 195 -16.19 0.28 -16.45
CA ALA A 195 -16.39 -0.09 -17.85
C ALA A 195 -15.34 -1.10 -18.33
N GLY A 196 -14.10 -1.01 -17.84
CA GLY A 196 -13.02 -1.87 -18.28
C GLY A 196 -11.74 -1.73 -17.47
N VAL A 197 -10.75 -2.54 -17.83
CA VAL A 197 -9.38 -2.49 -17.29
C VAL A 197 -8.40 -2.50 -18.45
N ALA A 198 -7.50 -1.54 -18.50
CA ALA A 198 -6.46 -1.44 -19.51
C ALA A 198 -5.09 -1.75 -18.87
N PRO A 199 -4.34 -2.78 -19.33
CA PRO A 199 -2.98 -2.97 -18.89
C PRO A 199 -2.14 -1.75 -19.29
N PHE A 200 -1.39 -1.18 -18.34
CA PHE A 200 -0.53 0.00 -18.59
C PHE A 200 0.44 -0.22 -19.75
N ARG A 201 0.98 -1.43 -19.84
CA ARG A 201 1.86 -1.83 -20.94
C ARG A 201 1.19 -1.66 -22.32
N GLU A 202 -0.07 -2.04 -22.45
CA GLU A 202 -0.79 -1.94 -23.74
C GLU A 202 -1.05 -0.47 -24.11
N LEU A 203 -1.27 0.41 -23.13
CA LEU A 203 -1.37 1.87 -23.35
C LEU A 203 -0.06 2.45 -23.89
N VAL A 204 1.08 2.05 -23.32
CA VAL A 204 2.40 2.55 -23.73
C VAL A 204 2.76 2.14 -25.16
N PHE A 205 2.36 0.93 -25.60
CA PHE A 205 2.66 0.42 -26.94
C PHE A 205 1.59 0.77 -27.98
N ALA A 206 0.42 1.25 -27.58
CA ALA A 206 -0.63 1.69 -28.49
C ALA A 206 -0.22 2.97 -29.26
N ARG A 207 -0.83 3.16 -30.44
CA ARG A 207 -0.65 4.43 -31.15
C ARG A 207 -1.40 5.54 -30.40
N PRO A 208 -0.85 6.77 -30.31
CA PRO A 208 -1.43 7.83 -29.50
C PRO A 208 -2.91 8.17 -29.79
N HIS A 209 -3.40 7.87 -30.96
CA HIS A 209 -4.79 8.12 -31.39
C HIS A 209 -5.71 6.88 -31.28
N THR A 210 -5.20 5.75 -30.77
CA THR A 210 -6.03 4.57 -30.50
C THR A 210 -6.95 4.86 -29.31
N GLY A 211 -8.23 4.57 -29.43
CA GLY A 211 -9.20 4.74 -28.35
C GLY A 211 -8.89 3.83 -27.15
N LEU A 212 -9.06 4.34 -25.95
CA LEU A 212 -8.89 3.55 -24.72
C LEU A 212 -9.86 2.35 -24.70
N ASP A 213 -11.06 2.54 -25.23
CA ASP A 213 -12.10 1.51 -25.36
C ASP A 213 -11.72 0.34 -26.31
N GLU A 214 -10.74 0.54 -27.19
CA GLU A 214 -10.17 -0.50 -28.06
C GLU A 214 -9.06 -1.31 -27.37
N ILE A 215 -8.44 -0.74 -26.35
CA ILE A 215 -7.29 -1.31 -25.63
C ILE A 215 -7.75 -2.08 -24.38
N MET A 216 -8.80 -1.58 -23.71
CA MET A 216 -9.26 -2.14 -22.45
C MET A 216 -9.93 -3.50 -22.61
N LEU A 217 -9.79 -4.34 -21.61
CA LEU A 217 -10.64 -5.51 -21.39
C LEU A 217 -11.99 -5.02 -20.83
N GLN A 218 -13.06 -5.20 -21.62
CA GLN A 218 -14.41 -4.83 -21.21
C GLN A 218 -15.00 -5.83 -20.23
N ASN A 219 -15.85 -5.35 -19.31
CA ASN A 219 -16.50 -6.16 -18.28
C ASN A 219 -15.50 -7.05 -17.53
N PRO A 220 -14.48 -6.47 -16.86
CA PRO A 220 -13.51 -7.24 -16.11
C PRO A 220 -14.17 -7.99 -14.95
N VAL A 221 -13.52 -9.05 -14.49
CA VAL A 221 -13.91 -9.70 -13.23
C VAL A 221 -13.82 -8.65 -12.12
N SER A 222 -14.87 -8.51 -11.34
CA SER A 222 -14.97 -7.56 -10.23
C SER A 222 -15.80 -8.17 -9.10
N VAL A 223 -15.66 -7.62 -7.91
CA VAL A 223 -16.44 -8.00 -6.72
C VAL A 223 -17.15 -6.79 -6.15
N THR A 224 -18.07 -7.02 -5.22
CA THR A 224 -18.69 -5.95 -4.45
C THR A 224 -18.00 -5.80 -3.10
N VAL A 225 -18.13 -4.65 -2.46
CA VAL A 225 -17.55 -4.36 -1.14
C VAL A 225 -17.85 -5.42 -0.07
N ASP A 226 -19.02 -6.06 -0.15
CA ASP A 226 -19.45 -7.08 0.82
C ASP A 226 -18.96 -8.50 0.47
N THR A 227 -18.13 -8.67 -0.56
CA THR A 227 -17.63 -9.99 -0.96
C THR A 227 -16.60 -10.48 0.05
N ASP A 228 -16.79 -11.70 0.52
CA ASP A 228 -15.90 -12.38 1.47
C ASP A 228 -14.45 -12.50 0.94
N ARG A 229 -13.47 -12.28 1.82
CA ARG A 229 -12.04 -12.30 1.49
C ARG A 229 -11.56 -13.61 0.85
N GLU A 230 -12.14 -14.76 1.25
CA GLU A 230 -11.79 -16.05 0.67
C GLU A 230 -12.20 -16.14 -0.80
N ILE A 231 -13.36 -15.56 -1.15
CA ILE A 231 -13.86 -15.48 -2.53
C ILE A 231 -12.97 -14.53 -3.35
N VAL A 232 -12.53 -13.42 -2.76
CA VAL A 232 -11.57 -12.49 -3.38
C VAL A 232 -10.28 -13.22 -3.74
N ALA A 233 -9.69 -13.92 -2.78
CA ALA A 233 -8.46 -14.71 -2.98
C ALA A 233 -8.64 -15.82 -4.02
N GLU A 234 -9.77 -16.54 -4.01
CA GLU A 234 -10.10 -17.56 -5.01
C GLU A 234 -10.17 -16.97 -6.42
N LEU A 235 -10.81 -15.81 -6.60
CA LEU A 235 -10.93 -15.15 -7.90
C LEU A 235 -9.58 -14.66 -8.42
N ILE A 236 -8.76 -14.02 -7.57
CA ILE A 236 -7.41 -13.59 -7.91
C ILE A 236 -6.56 -14.78 -8.36
N GLN A 237 -6.56 -15.87 -7.59
CA GLN A 237 -5.81 -17.07 -7.93
C GLN A 237 -6.33 -17.74 -9.21
N ARG A 238 -7.66 -17.89 -9.36
CA ARG A 238 -8.29 -18.56 -10.50
C ARG A 238 -8.02 -17.86 -11.82
N TYR A 239 -8.07 -16.53 -11.83
CA TYR A 239 -7.90 -15.71 -13.04
C TYR A 239 -6.51 -15.14 -13.19
N HIS A 240 -5.58 -15.47 -12.28
CA HIS A 240 -4.20 -14.95 -12.24
C HIS A 240 -4.16 -13.42 -12.31
N LEU A 241 -5.00 -12.77 -11.51
CA LEU A 241 -5.09 -11.32 -11.45
C LEU A 241 -3.98 -10.77 -10.56
N ILE A 242 -3.47 -9.59 -10.90
CA ILE A 242 -2.56 -8.80 -10.06
C ILE A 242 -3.37 -7.91 -9.12
N SER A 243 -4.55 -7.47 -9.57
CA SER A 243 -5.51 -6.74 -8.75
C SER A 243 -6.93 -6.99 -9.22
N LEU A 244 -7.88 -6.92 -8.29
CA LEU A 244 -9.29 -7.19 -8.50
C LEU A 244 -10.11 -5.94 -8.19
N PRO A 245 -10.82 -5.33 -9.16
CA PRO A 245 -11.65 -4.16 -8.90
C PRO A 245 -12.82 -4.47 -7.99
N VAL A 246 -13.06 -3.54 -7.06
CA VAL A 246 -14.16 -3.57 -6.09
C VAL A 246 -15.18 -2.50 -6.47
N THR A 247 -16.45 -2.88 -6.51
CA THR A 247 -17.55 -1.99 -6.87
C THR A 247 -18.58 -1.91 -5.75
N ASP A 248 -19.33 -0.82 -5.73
CA ASP A 248 -20.53 -0.72 -4.91
C ASP A 248 -21.74 -1.47 -5.53
N GLY A 249 -22.88 -1.46 -4.84
CA GLY A 249 -24.12 -2.09 -5.35
C GLY A 249 -24.70 -1.44 -6.62
N GLN A 250 -24.13 -0.32 -7.08
CA GLN A 250 -24.49 0.38 -8.32
C GLN A 250 -23.44 0.25 -9.44
N GLN A 251 -22.41 -0.58 -9.22
CA GLN A 251 -21.28 -0.82 -10.11
C GLN A 251 -20.28 0.35 -10.23
N HIS A 252 -20.30 1.33 -9.33
CA HIS A 252 -19.22 2.32 -9.28
C HIS A 252 -17.96 1.67 -8.77
N LEU A 253 -16.82 1.98 -9.39
CA LEU A 253 -15.53 1.57 -8.89
C LEU A 253 -15.21 2.34 -7.61
N VAL A 254 -14.98 1.61 -6.50
CA VAL A 254 -14.73 2.20 -5.18
C VAL A 254 -13.35 1.85 -4.62
N GLY A 255 -12.70 0.82 -5.15
CA GLY A 255 -11.38 0.38 -4.75
C GLY A 255 -10.87 -0.78 -5.59
N ILE A 256 -9.70 -1.26 -5.25
CA ILE A 256 -9.10 -2.48 -5.79
C ILE A 256 -8.50 -3.32 -4.66
N VAL A 257 -8.54 -4.65 -4.78
CA VAL A 257 -7.75 -5.53 -3.92
C VAL A 257 -6.53 -6.00 -4.70
N LYS A 258 -5.34 -5.78 -4.17
CA LYS A 258 -4.08 -6.27 -4.74
C LYS A 258 -3.88 -7.75 -4.44
N VAL A 259 -3.05 -8.43 -5.23
CA VAL A 259 -2.79 -9.88 -5.08
C VAL A 259 -2.08 -10.23 -3.77
N ASP A 260 -1.14 -9.40 -3.32
CA ASP A 260 -0.43 -9.49 -2.06
C ASP A 260 -1.41 -9.49 -0.88
N GLU A 261 -2.26 -8.49 -0.76
CA GLU A 261 -3.31 -8.38 0.25
C GLU A 261 -4.24 -9.61 0.29
N ALA A 262 -4.72 -10.02 -0.89
CA ALA A 262 -5.60 -11.19 -0.97
C ALA A 262 -4.90 -12.49 -0.56
N MET A 263 -3.59 -12.62 -0.80
CA MET A 263 -2.81 -13.79 -0.41
C MET A 263 -2.49 -13.81 1.09
N GLU A 264 -2.23 -12.68 1.69
CA GLU A 264 -2.04 -12.54 3.13
C GLU A 264 -3.32 -12.86 3.89
N ALA A 265 -4.43 -12.27 3.48
CA ALA A 265 -5.74 -12.53 4.06
C ALA A 265 -6.19 -14.01 3.96
N ALA A 266 -5.71 -14.76 2.97
CA ALA A 266 -6.00 -16.20 2.81
C ALA A 266 -5.18 -17.11 3.73
N GLN A 267 -4.17 -16.61 4.45
CA GLN A 267 -3.29 -17.37 5.33
C GLN A 267 -3.70 -17.29 6.82
N VAL A 268 -4.61 -16.39 7.15
CA VAL A 268 -5.17 -16.17 8.48
C VAL A 268 -6.45 -16.98 8.67
#